data_b1491a9f7020132cca1a4374a765da1b
#
_entry.id   b1491a9f7020132cca1a4374a765da1b
#
_cell.length_a   1.000
_cell.length_b   1.000
_cell.length_c   1.000
_cell.angle_alpha   90.00
_cell.angle_beta   90.00
_cell.angle_gamma   90.00
#
_symmetry.space_group_name_H-M   'P 1'
#
loop_
_entity.id
_entity.type
_entity.pdbx_description
1 polymer ?
#
loop_
_entity_poly.entity_id
_entity_poly.type
_entity_poly.pdbx_seq_one_letter_code
_entity_poly.pdbx_strand_id
1 'polypeptide(L)'
;SVTGVQTCALPIYVIASGRNVNILVMDTEVYSNTGGQSSKATPRAAVAKFAASGKPAPKKDLGLIAMTYGNVYVASVSMGARDEHTLKAFLEAEAYDGPSLILAYSHCIAHGINMTTAMNHQKAIVESGRWLLYRYNPELKEEGKNPLILDSRQPKKSIEDSMYRENRFKMLAKSKPAEAKELLKQAQGDVSDRYAMYQYLASRQLETPNGKDGGNGKGKSPEVPKVKESAK
;
A
#
# COMPACT_ATOMS: atom_id res chain seq x y z
N SER A 1 21.22 -2.68 -19.46
CA SER A 1 20.22 -1.79 -18.85
C SER A 1 18.82 -2.33 -19.10
N VAL A 2 18.14 -2.71 -18.05
CA VAL A 2 16.77 -3.20 -18.16
C VAL A 2 15.85 -1.97 -18.30
N THR A 3 15.14 -1.85 -19.41
CA THR A 3 14.19 -0.76 -19.64
C THR A 3 12.98 -0.89 -18.69
N GLY A 4 12.28 0.21 -18.38
CA GLY A 4 11.18 0.22 -17.41
C GLY A 4 10.05 -0.79 -17.69
N VAL A 5 9.83 -1.18 -18.94
CA VAL A 5 8.86 -2.22 -19.33
C VAL A 5 9.33 -3.61 -18.89
N GLN A 6 10.60 -3.92 -19.05
CA GLN A 6 11.21 -5.19 -18.62
C GLN A 6 11.21 -5.30 -17.08
N THR A 7 11.42 -4.18 -16.37
CA THR A 7 11.40 -4.16 -14.89
C THR A 7 10.01 -4.45 -14.32
N CYS A 8 8.93 -4.13 -15.03
CA CYS A 8 7.56 -4.48 -14.62
C CYS A 8 7.18 -5.92 -15.00
N ALA A 9 7.64 -6.43 -16.12
CA ALA A 9 7.32 -7.78 -16.59
C ALA A 9 8.05 -8.87 -15.78
N LEU A 10 9.32 -8.67 -15.46
CA LEU A 10 10.14 -9.66 -14.74
C LEU A 10 9.56 -10.06 -13.38
N PRO A 11 9.19 -9.12 -12.46
CA PRO A 11 8.55 -9.49 -11.20
C PRO A 11 7.24 -10.23 -11.40
N ILE A 12 6.43 -9.86 -12.40
CA ILE A 12 5.14 -10.52 -12.68
C ILE A 12 5.37 -11.98 -13.12
N TYR A 13 6.31 -12.25 -14.02
CA TYR A 13 6.63 -13.61 -14.44
C TYR A 13 7.23 -14.44 -13.32
N VAL A 14 8.11 -13.85 -12.51
CA VAL A 14 8.72 -14.55 -11.35
C VAL A 14 7.65 -14.91 -10.33
N ILE A 15 6.77 -13.99 -9.99
CA ILE A 15 5.64 -14.23 -9.08
C ILE A 15 4.71 -15.33 -9.63
N ALA A 16 4.38 -15.27 -10.93
CA ALA A 16 3.53 -16.27 -11.58
C ALA A 16 4.18 -17.65 -11.68
N SER A 17 5.51 -17.76 -11.57
CA SER A 17 6.23 -19.04 -11.68
C SER A 17 5.99 -19.99 -10.51
N GLY A 18 5.49 -19.50 -9.36
CA GLY A 18 5.31 -20.28 -8.14
C GLY A 18 6.61 -20.75 -7.48
N ARG A 19 7.78 -20.32 -7.99
CA ARG A 19 9.08 -20.73 -7.43
C ARG A 19 9.34 -20.02 -6.10
N ASN A 20 10.01 -20.71 -5.18
CA ASN A 20 10.48 -20.12 -3.94
C ASN A 20 11.54 -19.06 -4.22
N VAL A 21 11.13 -17.78 -4.14
CA VAL A 21 11.99 -16.62 -4.38
C VAL A 21 11.49 -15.42 -3.59
N ASN A 22 12.39 -14.74 -2.89
CA ASN A 22 12.10 -13.54 -2.14
C ASN A 22 12.38 -12.29 -2.99
N ILE A 23 11.39 -11.43 -3.17
CA ILE A 23 11.48 -10.17 -3.91
C ILE A 23 11.31 -9.00 -2.94
N LEU A 24 12.37 -8.21 -2.76
CA LEU A 24 12.31 -6.96 -1.99
C LEU A 24 12.14 -5.78 -2.95
N VAL A 25 11.03 -5.05 -2.82
CA VAL A 25 10.78 -3.79 -3.51
C VAL A 25 11.03 -2.63 -2.56
N MET A 26 12.07 -1.87 -2.79
CA MET A 26 12.32 -0.59 -2.12
C MET A 26 11.51 0.51 -2.82
N ASP A 27 10.30 0.81 -2.29
CA ASP A 27 9.39 1.77 -2.91
C ASP A 27 9.76 3.21 -2.50
N THR A 28 10.49 3.86 -3.36
CA THR A 28 10.85 5.28 -3.24
C THR A 28 9.76 6.23 -3.78
N GLU A 29 8.63 5.70 -4.24
CA GLU A 29 7.50 6.46 -4.79
C GLU A 29 7.85 7.39 -5.98
N VAL A 30 8.99 7.14 -6.63
CA VAL A 30 9.49 7.94 -7.75
C VAL A 30 10.54 7.13 -8.52
N TYR A 31 10.81 7.45 -9.79
CA TYR A 31 11.99 6.92 -10.48
C TYR A 31 13.25 7.63 -9.96
N SER A 32 13.81 7.15 -8.86
CA SER A 32 14.90 7.80 -8.14
C SER A 32 16.24 7.77 -8.88
N ASN A 33 16.55 6.65 -9.54
CA ASN A 33 17.80 6.43 -10.25
C ASN A 33 17.97 7.29 -11.52
N THR A 34 16.88 7.73 -12.13
CA THR A 34 16.89 8.54 -13.37
C THR A 34 16.61 10.00 -13.13
N GLY A 35 16.49 10.43 -11.88
CA GLY A 35 16.42 11.84 -11.46
C GLY A 35 15.03 12.35 -11.08
N GLY A 36 14.16 11.49 -10.55
CA GLY A 36 12.94 11.91 -9.88
C GLY A 36 11.71 12.09 -10.79
N GLN A 37 11.56 11.27 -11.82
CA GLN A 37 10.36 11.27 -12.66
C GLN A 37 9.17 10.64 -11.92
N SER A 38 7.97 11.14 -12.23
CA SER A 38 6.72 10.56 -11.75
C SER A 38 6.52 9.14 -12.25
N SER A 39 6.16 8.24 -11.35
CA SER A 39 5.82 6.85 -11.64
C SER A 39 4.38 6.54 -11.25
N LYS A 40 3.92 5.32 -11.51
CA LYS A 40 2.62 4.83 -10.99
C LYS A 40 2.64 4.71 -9.45
N ALA A 41 3.81 4.55 -8.84
CA ALA A 41 3.98 4.51 -7.39
C ALA A 41 4.01 5.90 -6.73
N THR A 42 4.15 6.97 -7.50
CA THR A 42 4.14 8.35 -6.97
C THR A 42 2.76 8.67 -6.40
N PRO A 43 2.66 9.18 -5.16
CA PRO A 43 1.38 9.53 -4.55
C PRO A 43 0.73 10.75 -5.21
N ARG A 44 -0.59 10.88 -5.03
CA ARG A 44 -1.35 12.05 -5.48
C ARG A 44 -0.78 13.32 -4.87
N ALA A 45 -0.85 14.42 -5.59
CA ALA A 45 -0.34 15.76 -5.25
C ALA A 45 1.19 15.91 -5.21
N ALA A 46 1.97 14.84 -5.32
CA ALA A 46 3.43 14.94 -5.34
C ALA A 46 3.92 15.59 -6.64
N VAL A 47 4.73 16.64 -6.51
CA VAL A 47 5.47 17.22 -7.63
C VAL A 47 6.67 16.34 -7.95
N ALA A 48 6.83 16.04 -9.23
CA ALA A 48 7.95 15.26 -9.76
C ALA A 48 8.20 15.69 -11.21
N LYS A 49 9.31 15.27 -11.83
CA LYS A 49 9.48 15.44 -13.27
C LYS A 49 8.31 14.75 -14.00
N PHE A 50 7.75 15.42 -14.99
CA PHE A 50 6.50 15.06 -15.71
C PHE A 50 5.21 15.16 -14.89
N ALA A 51 5.27 15.76 -13.70
CA ALA A 51 4.12 16.06 -12.85
C ALA A 51 4.33 17.38 -12.09
N ALA A 52 4.62 18.46 -12.81
CA ALA A 52 4.94 19.78 -12.24
C ALA A 52 3.75 20.40 -11.47
N SER A 53 2.52 20.10 -11.86
CA SER A 53 1.29 20.53 -11.17
C SER A 53 0.80 19.54 -10.11
N GLY A 54 1.69 18.65 -9.62
CA GLY A 54 1.32 17.55 -8.77
C GLY A 54 0.69 16.38 -9.55
N LYS A 55 0.95 15.16 -9.12
CA LYS A 55 0.35 13.99 -9.77
C LYS A 55 -1.16 13.92 -9.49
N PRO A 56 -2.04 13.88 -10.51
CA PRO A 56 -3.50 13.87 -10.30
C PRO A 56 -4.06 12.49 -9.92
N ALA A 57 -3.36 11.41 -10.26
CA ALA A 57 -3.81 10.04 -10.03
C ALA A 57 -3.31 9.47 -8.69
N PRO A 58 -4.05 8.53 -8.06
CA PRO A 58 -3.60 7.85 -6.86
C PRO A 58 -2.36 6.98 -7.10
N LYS A 59 -1.74 6.53 -6.01
CA LYS A 59 -0.66 5.55 -6.02
C LYS A 59 -1.20 4.17 -6.40
N LYS A 60 -0.49 3.47 -7.30
CA LYS A 60 -0.76 2.05 -7.59
C LYS A 60 -0.52 1.20 -6.34
N ASP A 61 -1.44 0.31 -6.05
CA ASP A 61 -1.29 -0.68 -4.98
C ASP A 61 -0.71 -1.99 -5.53
N LEU A 62 0.61 -2.12 -5.45
CA LEU A 62 1.31 -3.30 -5.96
C LEU A 62 1.05 -4.53 -5.09
N GLY A 63 0.88 -4.34 -3.78
CA GLY A 63 0.61 -5.44 -2.86
C GLY A 63 -0.75 -6.08 -3.14
N LEU A 64 -1.79 -5.27 -3.32
CA LEU A 64 -3.11 -5.78 -3.67
C LEU A 64 -3.10 -6.53 -5.01
N ILE A 65 -2.37 -6.03 -6.00
CA ILE A 65 -2.16 -6.73 -7.29
C ILE A 65 -1.48 -8.08 -7.07
N ALA A 66 -0.42 -8.14 -6.24
CA ALA A 66 0.28 -9.38 -5.96
C ALA A 66 -0.59 -10.40 -5.21
N MET A 67 -1.43 -9.96 -4.28
CA MET A 67 -2.36 -10.84 -3.55
C MET A 67 -3.36 -11.55 -4.47
N THR A 68 -3.68 -10.98 -5.65
CA THR A 68 -4.61 -11.60 -6.61
C THR A 68 -4.08 -12.88 -7.24
N TYR A 69 -2.77 -13.14 -7.17
CA TYR A 69 -2.18 -14.42 -7.59
C TYR A 69 -2.57 -15.59 -6.65
N GLY A 70 -2.89 -15.29 -5.40
CA GLY A 70 -3.40 -16.26 -4.43
C GLY A 70 -2.34 -17.15 -3.78
N ASN A 71 -1.17 -17.31 -4.38
CA ASN A 71 -0.04 -18.14 -3.95
C ASN A 71 1.23 -17.34 -3.63
N VAL A 72 1.12 -16.05 -3.38
CA VAL A 72 2.25 -15.16 -3.11
C VAL A 72 2.15 -14.66 -1.66
N TYR A 73 3.22 -14.82 -0.89
CA TYR A 73 3.34 -14.10 0.36
C TYR A 73 3.57 -12.62 0.07
N VAL A 74 2.81 -11.73 0.70
CA VAL A 74 2.94 -10.28 0.47
C VAL A 74 3.03 -9.54 1.79
N ALA A 75 4.06 -8.73 1.97
CA ALA A 75 4.17 -7.84 3.12
C ALA A 75 4.42 -6.39 2.72
N SER A 76 3.83 -5.47 3.46
CA SER A 76 4.10 -4.04 3.36
C SER A 76 4.70 -3.54 4.66
N VAL A 77 5.95 -3.06 4.60
CA VAL A 77 6.76 -2.76 5.77
C VAL A 77 7.34 -1.34 5.74
N SER A 78 7.70 -0.84 6.91
CA SER A 78 8.43 0.42 7.06
C SER A 78 9.31 0.33 8.32
N MET A 79 10.61 0.16 8.13
CA MET A 79 11.57 -0.07 9.22
C MET A 79 11.55 1.08 10.24
N GLY A 80 11.54 2.33 9.79
CA GLY A 80 11.52 3.49 10.68
C GLY A 80 10.21 3.69 11.44
N ALA A 81 9.15 2.97 11.05
CA ALA A 81 7.88 2.98 11.78
C ALA A 81 7.78 1.82 12.78
N ARG A 82 8.17 0.61 12.36
CA ARG A 82 8.14 -0.62 13.17
C ARG A 82 9.18 -1.62 12.65
N ASP A 83 10.34 -1.63 13.26
CA ASP A 83 11.47 -2.51 12.94
C ASP A 83 11.15 -3.99 13.23
N GLU A 84 10.57 -4.30 14.39
CA GLU A 84 10.12 -5.66 14.74
C GLU A 84 9.13 -6.23 13.72
N HIS A 85 8.19 -5.42 13.23
CA HIS A 85 7.25 -5.83 12.19
C HIS A 85 7.98 -6.12 10.87
N THR A 86 8.96 -5.30 10.54
CA THR A 86 9.79 -5.49 9.35
C THR A 86 10.56 -6.80 9.44
N LEU A 87 11.25 -7.04 10.57
CA LEU A 87 11.97 -8.30 10.80
C LEU A 87 11.04 -9.52 10.71
N LYS A 88 9.87 -9.45 11.35
CA LYS A 88 8.87 -10.53 11.29
C LYS A 88 8.44 -10.83 9.86
N ALA A 89 8.18 -9.81 9.05
CA ALA A 89 7.79 -9.99 7.65
C ALA A 89 8.88 -10.66 6.80
N PHE A 90 10.15 -10.36 7.06
CA PHE A 90 11.27 -11.04 6.41
C PHE A 90 11.40 -12.51 6.83
N LEU A 91 11.26 -12.80 8.11
CA LEU A 91 11.29 -14.19 8.61
C LEU A 91 10.13 -15.03 8.08
N GLU A 92 8.94 -14.45 8.00
CA GLU A 92 7.78 -15.13 7.40
C GLU A 92 7.98 -15.36 5.88
N ALA A 93 8.54 -14.39 5.16
CA ALA A 93 8.84 -14.52 3.74
C ALA A 93 9.90 -15.59 3.46
N GLU A 94 10.90 -15.73 4.31
CA GLU A 94 11.96 -16.75 4.20
C GLU A 94 11.43 -18.17 4.50
N ALA A 95 10.49 -18.25 5.43
CA ALA A 95 9.86 -19.54 5.80
C ALA A 95 8.80 -20.01 4.79
N TYR A 96 8.27 -19.10 3.95
CA TYR A 96 7.21 -19.42 2.99
C TYR A 96 7.77 -20.18 1.77
N ASP A 97 7.22 -21.36 1.48
CA ASP A 97 7.63 -22.16 0.32
C ASP A 97 6.89 -21.72 -0.95
N GLY A 98 7.28 -20.58 -1.47
CA GLY A 98 6.71 -19.96 -2.67
C GLY A 98 7.25 -18.57 -2.92
N PRO A 99 6.71 -17.86 -3.91
CA PRO A 99 7.16 -16.50 -4.20
C PRO A 99 6.71 -15.53 -3.10
N SER A 100 7.64 -14.71 -2.62
CA SER A 100 7.39 -13.68 -1.61
C SER A 100 7.68 -12.30 -2.15
N LEU A 101 6.81 -11.33 -1.84
CA LEU A 101 6.95 -9.93 -2.21
C LEU A 101 6.91 -9.05 -0.96
N ILE A 102 8.02 -8.41 -0.62
CA ILE A 102 8.11 -7.44 0.47
C ILE A 102 8.19 -6.04 -0.11
N LEU A 103 7.19 -5.22 0.20
CA LEU A 103 7.13 -3.80 -0.18
C LEU A 103 7.64 -2.97 0.98
N ALA A 104 8.86 -2.45 0.88
CA ALA A 104 9.47 -1.62 1.89
C ALA A 104 9.38 -0.14 1.51
N TYR A 105 8.69 0.68 2.33
CA TYR A 105 8.74 2.12 2.14
C TYR A 105 10.19 2.60 2.27
N SER A 106 10.67 3.26 1.23
CA SER A 106 12.03 3.81 1.18
C SER A 106 11.97 5.33 0.99
N HIS A 107 12.45 6.07 1.98
CA HIS A 107 12.63 7.51 1.83
C HIS A 107 13.69 7.82 0.77
N CYS A 108 13.55 8.95 0.08
CA CYS A 108 14.42 9.33 -1.03
C CYS A 108 14.76 10.82 -0.96
N ILE A 109 15.94 11.19 -1.43
CA ILE A 109 16.33 12.60 -1.59
C ILE A 109 15.37 13.37 -2.48
N ALA A 110 14.75 12.71 -3.47
CA ALA A 110 13.76 13.31 -4.36
C ALA A 110 12.46 13.74 -3.65
N HIS A 111 12.20 13.24 -2.43
CA HIS A 111 11.09 13.73 -1.60
C HIS A 111 11.38 15.13 -1.03
N GLY A 112 12.66 15.54 -0.96
CA GLY A 112 13.08 16.79 -0.36
C GLY A 112 12.84 16.83 1.15
N ILE A 113 13.25 15.78 1.85
CA ILE A 113 13.19 15.66 3.31
C ILE A 113 14.56 15.90 3.94
N ASN A 114 14.57 16.16 5.25
CA ASN A 114 15.80 16.09 6.01
C ASN A 114 16.16 14.61 6.26
N MET A 115 17.24 14.14 5.64
CA MET A 115 17.65 12.74 5.69
C MET A 115 18.08 12.29 7.10
N THR A 116 18.52 13.21 7.98
CA THR A 116 18.87 12.87 9.37
C THR A 116 17.65 12.45 10.20
N THR A 117 16.45 12.87 9.79
CA THR A 117 15.18 12.55 10.45
C THR A 117 14.31 11.58 9.65
N ALA A 118 14.90 10.89 8.66
CA ALA A 118 14.16 10.05 7.71
C ALA A 118 13.37 8.92 8.38
N MET A 119 13.87 8.33 9.46
CA MET A 119 13.14 7.30 10.20
C MET A 119 11.89 7.85 10.89
N ASN A 120 11.98 9.07 11.47
CA ASN A 120 10.80 9.75 12.02
C ASN A 120 9.79 10.12 10.94
N HIS A 121 10.26 10.40 9.73
CA HIS A 121 9.41 10.63 8.57
C HIS A 121 8.66 9.36 8.17
N GLN A 122 9.31 8.20 8.11
CA GLN A 122 8.68 6.91 7.87
C GLN A 122 7.57 6.62 8.89
N LYS A 123 7.83 6.89 10.18
CA LYS A 123 6.82 6.75 11.23
C LYS A 123 5.60 7.64 10.97
N ALA A 124 5.80 8.92 10.61
CA ALA A 124 4.71 9.84 10.32
C ALA A 124 3.84 9.39 9.12
N ILE A 125 4.44 8.82 8.09
CA ILE A 125 3.73 8.29 6.92
C ILE A 125 2.84 7.10 7.30
N VAL A 126 3.31 6.20 8.16
CA VAL A 126 2.50 5.08 8.67
C VAL A 126 1.38 5.56 9.59
N GLU A 127 1.67 6.46 10.53
CA GLU A 127 0.69 7.00 11.47
C GLU A 127 -0.43 7.83 10.81
N SER A 128 -0.17 8.40 9.63
CA SER A 128 -1.16 9.10 8.80
C SER A 128 -1.93 8.20 7.82
N GLY A 129 -1.59 6.90 7.75
CA GLY A 129 -2.21 5.95 6.83
C GLY A 129 -1.75 6.07 5.38
N ARG A 130 -0.80 6.96 5.07
CA ARG A 130 -0.23 7.08 3.72
C ARG A 130 0.54 5.81 3.30
N TRP A 131 1.05 5.06 4.27
CA TRP A 131 1.63 3.74 4.10
C TRP A 131 1.04 2.77 5.12
N LEU A 132 0.43 1.67 4.65
CA LEU A 132 -0.16 0.66 5.52
C LEU A 132 0.84 -0.48 5.75
N LEU A 133 0.91 -0.94 6.98
CA LEU A 133 1.65 -2.15 7.36
C LEU A 133 0.67 -3.32 7.36
N TYR A 134 1.00 -4.38 6.63
CA TYR A 134 0.22 -5.61 6.58
C TYR A 134 1.08 -6.79 6.15
N ARG A 135 0.57 -7.99 6.38
CA ARG A 135 1.12 -9.25 5.89
C ARG A 135 -0.01 -10.09 5.34
N TYR A 136 0.24 -10.73 4.23
CA TYR A 136 -0.65 -11.68 3.59
C TYR A 136 0.09 -12.99 3.41
N ASN A 137 -0.32 -14.03 4.13
CA ASN A 137 0.23 -15.37 4.02
C ASN A 137 -0.85 -16.32 3.45
N PRO A 138 -0.69 -16.84 2.22
CA PRO A 138 -1.65 -17.75 1.60
C PRO A 138 -1.90 -19.03 2.40
N GLU A 139 -0.90 -19.55 3.12
CA GLU A 139 -1.00 -20.80 3.91
C GLU A 139 -2.05 -20.73 5.01
N LEU A 140 -2.32 -19.53 5.54
CA LEU A 140 -3.35 -19.36 6.56
C LEU A 140 -4.74 -19.77 6.08
N LYS A 141 -4.99 -19.81 4.75
CA LYS A 141 -6.25 -20.30 4.19
C LYS A 141 -6.45 -21.80 4.47
N GLU A 142 -5.38 -22.59 4.44
CA GLU A 142 -5.42 -24.03 4.73
C GLU A 142 -5.80 -24.28 6.19
N GLU A 143 -5.47 -23.34 7.08
CA GLU A 143 -5.87 -23.34 8.48
C GLU A 143 -7.27 -22.76 8.73
N GLY A 144 -8.01 -22.38 7.68
CA GLY A 144 -9.31 -21.70 7.80
C GLY A 144 -9.22 -20.26 8.32
N LYS A 145 -8.03 -19.69 8.34
CA LYS A 145 -7.77 -18.32 8.81
C LYS A 145 -7.71 -17.34 7.65
N ASN A 146 -8.04 -16.08 7.93
CA ASN A 146 -7.87 -15.02 6.95
C ASN A 146 -6.37 -14.84 6.63
N PRO A 147 -5.98 -14.91 5.34
CA PRO A 147 -4.58 -14.75 4.95
C PRO A 147 -4.05 -13.33 5.17
N LEU A 148 -4.92 -12.31 5.21
CA LEU A 148 -4.53 -10.92 5.38
C LEU A 148 -4.60 -10.49 6.84
N ILE A 149 -3.47 -10.03 7.35
CA ILE A 149 -3.32 -9.42 8.67
C ILE A 149 -2.98 -7.94 8.47
N LEU A 150 -3.91 -7.05 8.83
CA LEU A 150 -3.67 -5.60 8.82
C LEU A 150 -2.98 -5.20 10.12
N ASP A 151 -1.67 -4.94 10.04
CA ASP A 151 -0.84 -4.56 11.19
C ASP A 151 -0.88 -3.06 11.51
N SER A 152 -1.33 -2.23 10.57
CA SER A 152 -1.59 -0.81 10.79
C SER A 152 -2.84 -0.61 11.64
N ARG A 153 -2.71 0.25 12.65
CA ARG A 153 -3.85 0.78 13.39
C ARG A 153 -4.57 1.85 12.57
N GLN A 154 -5.78 2.20 12.99
CA GLN A 154 -6.50 3.33 12.41
C GLN A 154 -5.61 4.58 12.43
N PRO A 155 -5.49 5.31 11.30
CA PRO A 155 -4.72 6.54 11.22
C PRO A 155 -5.17 7.56 12.27
N LYS A 156 -4.19 8.12 13.01
CA LYS A 156 -4.45 9.10 14.07
C LYS A 156 -3.96 10.50 13.71
N LYS A 157 -3.11 10.61 12.69
CA LYS A 157 -2.53 11.86 12.24
C LYS A 157 -3.12 12.30 10.92
N SER A 158 -3.23 13.61 10.73
CA SER A 158 -3.58 14.18 9.44
C SER A 158 -2.57 13.78 8.37
N ILE A 159 -3.05 13.50 7.15
CA ILE A 159 -2.14 13.29 6.03
C ILE A 159 -1.44 14.59 5.66
N GLU A 160 -2.07 15.74 5.89
CA GLU A 160 -1.51 17.06 5.62
C GLU A 160 -0.19 17.27 6.36
N ASP A 161 -0.16 16.98 7.67
CA ASP A 161 1.06 17.08 8.49
C ASP A 161 2.18 16.20 7.98
N SER A 162 1.87 14.99 7.51
CA SER A 162 2.86 14.08 6.96
C SER A 162 3.32 14.47 5.55
N MET A 163 2.42 14.97 4.69
CA MET A 163 2.73 15.43 3.35
C MET A 163 3.61 16.68 3.37
N TYR A 164 3.27 17.65 4.19
CA TYR A 164 4.04 18.90 4.24
C TYR A 164 5.38 18.79 5.00
N ARG A 165 5.79 17.61 5.40
CA ARG A 165 7.20 17.33 5.74
C ARG A 165 8.09 17.18 4.50
N GLU A 166 7.50 16.95 3.33
CA GLU A 166 8.19 16.70 2.07
C GLU A 166 8.10 17.91 1.15
N ASN A 167 9.22 18.34 0.57
CA ASN A 167 9.25 19.50 -0.32
C ASN A 167 8.44 19.26 -1.60
N ARG A 168 8.31 18.03 -2.08
CA ARG A 168 7.52 17.68 -3.26
C ARG A 168 6.02 18.04 -3.13
N PHE A 169 5.50 18.20 -1.91
CA PHE A 169 4.15 18.71 -1.67
C PHE A 169 4.14 20.20 -1.34
N LYS A 170 5.13 20.68 -0.58
CA LYS A 170 5.25 22.11 -0.26
C LYS A 170 5.39 22.98 -1.51
N MET A 171 6.10 22.49 -2.53
CA MET A 171 6.28 23.21 -3.80
C MET A 171 4.94 23.46 -4.48
N LEU A 172 4.03 22.48 -4.51
CA LEU A 172 2.69 22.65 -5.07
C LEU A 172 1.88 23.67 -4.27
N ALA A 173 1.90 23.56 -2.94
CA ALA A 173 1.17 24.47 -2.06
C ALA A 173 1.63 25.94 -2.22
N LYS A 174 2.92 26.16 -2.54
CA LYS A 174 3.46 27.50 -2.80
C LYS A 174 3.12 28.01 -4.20
N SER A 175 3.22 27.19 -5.22
CA SER A 175 3.06 27.60 -6.61
C SER A 175 1.61 27.63 -7.08
N LYS A 176 0.78 26.71 -6.55
CA LYS A 176 -0.61 26.51 -6.95
C LYS A 176 -1.48 26.12 -5.77
N PRO A 177 -1.77 27.04 -4.83
CA PRO A 177 -2.43 26.73 -3.56
C PRO A 177 -3.85 26.16 -3.72
N ALA A 178 -4.62 26.59 -4.71
CA ALA A 178 -5.96 26.09 -4.96
C ALA A 178 -5.93 24.62 -5.44
N GLU A 179 -5.05 24.29 -6.40
CA GLU A 179 -4.85 22.91 -6.88
C GLU A 179 -4.31 22.01 -5.76
N ALA A 180 -3.37 22.53 -4.94
CA ALA A 180 -2.82 21.80 -3.81
C ALA A 180 -3.89 21.41 -2.80
N LYS A 181 -4.81 22.31 -2.48
CA LYS A 181 -5.93 22.06 -1.55
C LYS A 181 -6.88 21.00 -2.10
N GLU A 182 -7.22 21.06 -3.38
CA GLU A 182 -8.10 20.07 -4.02
C GLU A 182 -7.43 18.69 -4.06
N LEU A 183 -6.17 18.61 -4.46
CA LEU A 183 -5.42 17.36 -4.50
C LEU A 183 -5.17 16.77 -3.10
N LEU A 184 -5.01 17.61 -2.06
CA LEU A 184 -4.92 17.17 -0.68
C LEU A 184 -6.23 16.51 -0.22
N LYS A 185 -7.38 17.11 -0.54
CA LYS A 185 -8.70 16.52 -0.23
C LYS A 185 -8.87 15.16 -0.91
N GLN A 186 -8.50 15.05 -2.18
CA GLN A 186 -8.55 13.79 -2.92
C GLN A 186 -7.57 12.76 -2.34
N ALA A 187 -6.35 13.17 -1.97
CA ALA A 187 -5.38 12.30 -1.31
C ALA A 187 -5.88 11.79 0.05
N GLN A 188 -6.62 12.60 0.81
CA GLN A 188 -7.27 12.15 2.04
C GLN A 188 -8.33 11.08 1.75
N GLY A 189 -9.12 11.24 0.69
CA GLY A 189 -10.05 10.22 0.20
C GLY A 189 -9.32 8.92 -0.14
N ASP A 190 -8.27 8.98 -0.97
CA ASP A 190 -7.47 7.81 -1.36
C ASP A 190 -6.94 7.02 -0.14
N VAL A 191 -6.51 7.72 0.92
CA VAL A 191 -6.00 7.09 2.15
C VAL A 191 -7.13 6.42 2.93
N SER A 192 -8.26 7.12 3.08
CA SER A 192 -9.43 6.60 3.81
C SER A 192 -10.01 5.37 3.14
N ASP A 193 -10.20 5.42 1.82
CA ASP A 193 -10.76 4.33 1.03
C ASP A 193 -9.83 3.11 1.04
N ARG A 194 -8.52 3.33 0.91
CA ARG A 194 -7.55 2.25 0.99
C ARG A 194 -7.51 1.59 2.37
N TYR A 195 -7.53 2.39 3.46
CA TYR A 195 -7.59 1.83 4.81
C TYR A 195 -8.86 1.02 5.02
N ALA A 196 -10.02 1.54 4.63
CA ALA A 196 -11.30 0.84 4.75
C ALA A 196 -11.32 -0.47 3.95
N MET A 197 -10.76 -0.47 2.74
CA MET A 197 -10.64 -1.67 1.92
C MET A 197 -9.78 -2.74 2.61
N TYR A 198 -8.59 -2.40 3.10
CA TYR A 198 -7.72 -3.35 3.79
C TYR A 198 -8.34 -3.84 5.11
N GLN A 199 -9.03 -2.97 5.85
CA GLN A 199 -9.78 -3.34 7.05
C GLN A 199 -10.89 -4.34 6.72
N TYR A 200 -11.66 -4.10 5.66
CA TYR A 200 -12.68 -5.02 5.19
C TYR A 200 -12.08 -6.39 4.79
N LEU A 201 -11.01 -6.38 3.99
CA LEU A 201 -10.34 -7.61 3.58
C LEU A 201 -9.79 -8.40 4.79
N ALA A 202 -9.23 -7.72 5.78
CA ALA A 202 -8.71 -8.34 7.00
C ALA A 202 -9.81 -8.84 7.95
N SER A 203 -11.03 -8.33 7.84
CA SER A 203 -12.17 -8.77 8.66
C SER A 203 -12.95 -9.95 8.07
N ARG A 204 -12.64 -10.39 6.84
CA ARG A 204 -13.35 -11.48 6.18
C ARG A 204 -13.17 -12.81 6.94
N GLN A 205 -14.26 -13.47 7.19
CA GLN A 205 -14.26 -14.87 7.68
C GLN A 205 -14.24 -15.79 6.45
N LEU A 206 -13.38 -16.79 6.47
CA LEU A 206 -13.37 -17.84 5.45
C LEU A 206 -14.24 -18.98 5.94
N GLU A 207 -15.13 -19.47 5.08
CA GLU A 207 -15.84 -20.71 5.33
C GLU A 207 -14.83 -21.87 5.22
N THR A 208 -14.73 -22.66 6.27
CA THR A 208 -13.88 -23.86 6.24
C THR A 208 -14.50 -24.89 5.28
N PRO A 209 -13.73 -25.48 4.35
CA PRO A 209 -14.25 -26.41 3.36
C PRO A 209 -14.88 -27.70 3.95
N ASN A 210 -14.79 -27.90 5.25
CA ASN A 210 -15.28 -29.11 5.98
C ASN A 210 -16.17 -28.78 7.20
N GLY A 211 -17.01 -27.74 7.11
CA GLY A 211 -18.11 -27.57 8.07
C GLY A 211 -19.24 -28.54 7.75
N LYS A 212 -19.29 -29.69 8.44
CA LYS A 212 -20.53 -30.48 8.56
C LYS A 212 -21.62 -29.52 9.05
N ASP A 213 -22.72 -29.42 8.31
CA ASP A 213 -23.93 -28.73 8.70
C ASP A 213 -24.31 -29.08 10.15
N GLY A 214 -24.20 -28.09 11.01
CA GLY A 214 -24.65 -28.15 12.39
C GLY A 214 -25.31 -26.84 12.78
N GLY A 215 -26.61 -26.68 12.47
CA GLY A 215 -27.47 -25.80 13.23
C GLY A 215 -27.76 -24.41 12.67
N ASN A 216 -28.85 -24.33 11.92
CA ASN A 216 -29.90 -23.29 11.99
C ASN A 216 -29.51 -21.90 12.52
N GLY A 217 -29.06 -21.01 11.65
CA GLY A 217 -28.91 -19.59 11.93
C GLY A 217 -29.40 -18.76 10.75
N LYS A 218 -30.61 -18.20 10.84
CA LYS A 218 -31.15 -17.23 9.89
C LYS A 218 -30.23 -16.00 9.83
N GLY A 219 -29.26 -16.01 8.93
CA GLY A 219 -28.46 -14.84 8.60
C GLY A 219 -29.25 -13.85 7.73
N LYS A 220 -29.55 -12.68 8.25
CA LYS A 220 -30.03 -11.54 7.46
C LYS A 220 -28.91 -11.14 6.50
N SER A 221 -29.18 -11.21 5.23
CA SER A 221 -28.32 -10.62 4.17
C SER A 221 -28.16 -9.11 4.47
N PRO A 222 -26.96 -8.53 4.32
CA PRO A 222 -26.79 -7.09 4.44
C PRO A 222 -27.58 -6.38 3.31
N GLU A 223 -28.46 -5.47 3.68
CA GLU A 223 -29.18 -4.60 2.73
C GLU A 223 -28.15 -3.74 1.97
N VAL A 224 -28.17 -3.89 0.65
CA VAL A 224 -27.43 -3.00 -0.26
C VAL A 224 -28.12 -1.63 -0.23
N PRO A 225 -27.41 -0.53 0.08
CA PRO A 225 -27.99 0.81 0.04
C PRO A 225 -28.50 1.13 -1.38
N LYS A 226 -29.79 1.43 -1.51
CA LYS A 226 -30.36 1.89 -2.78
C LYS A 226 -29.72 3.22 -3.17
N VAL A 227 -29.01 3.23 -4.28
CA VAL A 227 -28.53 4.46 -4.93
C VAL A 227 -29.76 5.24 -5.35
N LYS A 228 -29.93 6.44 -4.79
CA LYS A 228 -30.94 7.38 -5.25
C LYS A 228 -30.49 7.90 -6.61
N GLU A 229 -31.20 7.50 -7.67
CA GLU A 229 -31.15 8.19 -8.95
C GLU A 229 -31.63 9.63 -8.76
N SER A 230 -30.72 10.58 -8.89
CA SER A 230 -31.08 11.99 -9.05
C SER A 230 -31.47 12.20 -10.52
N ALA A 231 -32.76 12.32 -10.76
CA ALA A 231 -33.29 12.75 -12.04
C ALA A 231 -32.96 14.23 -12.29
N LYS A 232 -32.45 14.46 -13.53
CA LYS A 232 -32.30 15.72 -14.27
C LYS A 232 -31.36 16.76 -13.71
#